data_6b7ae8996e26d3791c171599dd8fdf7f
#
_entry.id   6b7ae8996e26d3791c171599dd8fdf7f
#
_cell.length_a   1.000
_cell.length_b   1.000
_cell.length_c   1.000
_cell.angle_alpha   90.00
_cell.angle_beta   90.00
_cell.angle_gamma   90.00
#
_symmetry.space_group_name_H-M   'P 1'
#
loop_
_entity.id
_entity.type
_entity.pdbx_description
1 polymer ?
#
loop_
_entity_poly.entity_id
_entity_poly.type
_entity_poly.pdbx_seq_one_letter_code
_entity_poly.pdbx_strand_id
1 'polypeptide(L)' 'MTHNLKINSEYFLPIKQDLKCFEIRKNDRNYQVGDTVVLNEFFEKEQTYSGEKITVKIKYITDYNQKVDYVVFGFEKI' A
#
# COMPACT_ATOMS: atom_id res chain seq x y z
N MET A 1 -11.55 3.91 7.95
CA MET A 1 -10.94 2.69 8.52
C MET A 1 -9.45 2.70 8.29
N THR A 2 -8.68 2.07 9.17
CA THR A 2 -7.24 1.99 9.05
C THR A 2 -6.82 0.56 8.74
N HIS A 3 -5.99 0.39 7.72
CA HIS A 3 -5.45 -0.91 7.34
C HIS A 3 -3.95 -0.93 7.58
N ASN A 4 -3.45 -1.99 8.20
CA ASN A 4 -2.01 -2.20 8.38
C ASN A 4 -1.55 -3.23 7.37
N LEU A 5 -0.65 -2.84 6.49
CA LEU A 5 -0.17 -3.69 5.41
C LEU A 5 1.32 -3.91 5.49
N LYS A 6 1.74 -5.11 5.08
CA LYS A 6 3.14 -5.45 4.86
C LYS A 6 3.48 -5.10 3.43
N ILE A 7 4.61 -4.42 3.21
CA ILE A 7 5.06 -4.05 1.87
C ILE A 7 6.54 -4.37 1.73
N ASN A 8 6.90 -5.05 0.65
CA ASN A 8 8.30 -5.38 0.39
C ASN A 8 9.14 -4.12 0.24
N SER A 9 10.38 -4.18 0.74
CA SER A 9 11.30 -3.05 0.74
C SER A 9 11.48 -2.45 -0.65
N GLU A 10 11.50 -3.27 -1.72
CA GLU A 10 11.67 -2.76 -3.07
C GLU A 10 10.55 -1.84 -3.53
N TYR A 11 9.36 -1.97 -2.95
CA TYR A 11 8.22 -1.09 -3.23
C TYR A 11 8.08 0.02 -2.20
N PHE A 12 8.56 -0.23 -0.98
CA PHE A 12 8.53 0.76 0.10
C PHE A 12 9.46 1.95 -0.21
N LEU A 13 10.66 1.67 -0.70
CA LEU A 13 11.65 2.71 -0.97
C LEU A 13 11.16 3.76 -1.98
N PRO A 14 10.57 3.36 -3.13
CA PRO A 14 10.02 4.35 -4.06
C PRO A 14 8.91 5.21 -3.46
N ILE A 15 8.11 4.65 -2.54
CA ILE A 15 7.08 5.42 -1.84
C ILE A 15 7.74 6.44 -0.92
N LYS A 16 8.75 6.02 -0.18
CA LYS A 16 9.51 6.91 0.71
C LYS A 16 10.13 8.07 -0.06
N GLN A 17 10.54 7.83 -1.30
CA GLN A 17 11.19 8.81 -2.17
C GLN A 17 10.20 9.63 -3.01
N ASP A 18 8.91 9.47 -2.79
CA ASP A 18 7.83 10.15 -3.53
C ASP A 18 7.79 9.81 -5.02
N LEU A 19 8.34 8.65 -5.41
CA LEU A 19 8.34 8.18 -6.78
C LEU A 19 7.14 7.29 -7.09
N LYS A 20 6.56 6.67 -6.08
CA LYS A 20 5.43 5.76 -6.21
C LYS A 20 4.33 6.19 -5.26
N CYS A 21 3.12 6.39 -5.79
CA CYS A 21 1.98 6.85 -4.98
C CYS A 21 0.75 5.96 -5.20
N PHE A 22 0.97 4.67 -5.43
CA PHE A 22 -0.11 3.71 -5.62
C PHE A 22 0.31 2.34 -5.12
N GLU A 23 -0.70 1.47 -4.87
CA GLU A 23 -0.50 0.07 -4.55
C GLU A 23 -1.47 -0.78 -5.35
N ILE A 24 -1.03 -1.98 -5.71
CA ILE A 24 -1.87 -3.00 -6.34
C ILE A 24 -2.04 -4.11 -5.32
N ARG A 25 -3.29 -4.36 -4.92
CA ARG A 25 -3.58 -5.33 -3.85
C ARG A 25 -4.83 -6.13 -4.15
N LYS A 26 -4.86 -7.36 -3.65
CA LYS A 26 -6.11 -8.10 -3.56
C LYS A 26 -7.03 -7.35 -2.59
N ASN A 27 -8.27 -7.11 -3.02
CA ASN A 27 -9.21 -6.32 -2.20
C ASN A 27 -9.90 -7.20 -1.15
N ASP A 28 -9.10 -7.81 -0.30
CA ASP A 28 -9.58 -8.66 0.79
C ASP A 28 -9.88 -7.88 2.08
N ARG A 29 -9.66 -6.56 2.06
CA ARG A 29 -9.89 -5.68 3.19
C ARG A 29 -10.96 -4.63 2.92
N ASN A 30 -11.63 -4.74 1.79
CA ASN A 30 -12.67 -3.79 1.38
C ASN A 30 -12.18 -2.35 1.44
N TYR A 31 -11.08 -2.07 0.73
CA TYR A 31 -10.50 -0.73 0.70
C TYR A 31 -11.49 0.29 0.16
N GLN A 32 -11.55 1.46 0.81
CA GLN A 32 -12.43 2.56 0.44
C GLN A 32 -11.62 3.84 0.31
N VAL A 33 -12.07 4.72 -0.60
CA VAL A 33 -11.52 6.08 -0.67
C VAL A 33 -11.68 6.75 0.69
N GLY A 34 -10.62 7.39 1.16
CA GLY A 34 -10.60 8.03 2.47
C GLY A 34 -10.01 7.16 3.58
N ASP A 35 -9.82 5.86 3.32
CA ASP A 35 -9.20 4.99 4.30
C ASP A 35 -7.74 5.36 4.50
N THR A 36 -7.26 5.14 5.73
CA THR A 36 -5.84 5.28 6.08
C THR A 36 -5.17 3.93 5.93
N VAL A 37 -3.98 3.92 5.34
CA VAL A 37 -3.18 2.71 5.19
C VAL A 37 -1.81 2.95 5.81
N VAL A 38 -1.40 2.06 6.71
CA VAL A 38 -0.05 2.06 7.28
C VAL A 38 0.75 1.00 6.54
N LEU A 39 1.74 1.45 5.78
CA LEU A 39 2.62 0.58 4.99
C LEU A 39 3.85 0.28 5.83
N ASN A 40 4.01 -0.99 6.23
CA ASN A 40 5.11 -1.42 7.08
C ASN A 40 6.17 -2.11 6.22
N GLU A 41 7.37 -1.55 6.18
CA GLU A 41 8.46 -2.10 5.38
C GLU A 41 8.84 -3.49 5.86
N PHE A 42 8.93 -4.42 4.93
CA PHE A 42 9.26 -5.81 5.19
C PHE A 42 10.40 -6.26 4.28
N PHE A 43 11.37 -6.94 4.88
CA PHE A 43 12.46 -7.55 4.14
C PHE A 43 12.10 -9.00 3.82
N GLU A 44 11.70 -9.24 2.58
CA GLU A 44 11.20 -10.54 2.15
C GLU A 44 12.21 -11.66 2.38
N LYS A 45 13.46 -11.41 2.03
CA LYS A 45 14.52 -12.42 2.15
C LYS A 45 14.75 -12.82 3.60
N GLU A 46 14.79 -11.85 4.50
CA GLU A 46 15.04 -12.05 5.92
C GLU A 46 13.78 -12.40 6.70
N GLN A 47 12.61 -12.24 6.09
CA GLN A 47 11.30 -12.44 6.72
C GLN A 47 11.15 -11.62 8.02
N THR A 48 11.54 -10.35 7.96
CA THR A 48 11.49 -9.46 9.12
C THR A 48 11.10 -8.04 8.71
N TYR A 49 10.47 -7.32 9.64
CA TYR A 49 10.13 -5.90 9.45
C TYR A 49 11.33 -5.03 9.79
N SER A 50 11.48 -3.91 9.06
CA SER A 50 12.53 -2.94 9.36
C SER A 50 12.21 -2.07 10.57
N GLY A 51 10.94 -1.94 10.90
CA GLY A 51 10.47 -0.98 11.90
C GLY A 51 10.05 0.36 11.28
N GLU A 52 10.37 0.61 10.00
CA GLU A 52 9.90 1.81 9.32
C GLU A 52 8.52 1.60 8.75
N LYS A 53 7.74 2.66 8.75
CA LYS A 53 6.40 2.65 8.18
C LYS A 53 6.06 4.02 7.59
N ILE A 54 5.16 4.00 6.63
CA ILE A 54 4.63 5.22 6.00
C ILE A 54 3.12 5.15 6.08
N THR A 55 2.50 6.22 6.55
CA THR A 55 1.04 6.32 6.62
C THR A 55 0.53 7.12 5.44
N VAL A 56 -0.45 6.58 4.74
CA VAL A 56 -1.03 7.20 3.55
C VAL A 56 -2.55 7.18 3.64
N LYS A 57 -3.18 8.03 2.83
CA LYS A 57 -4.64 8.09 2.71
C LYS A 57 -5.03 7.75 1.28
N ILE A 58 -5.97 6.82 1.12
CA ILE A 58 -6.46 6.41 -0.20
C ILE A 58 -7.28 7.55 -0.81
N LYS A 59 -6.88 7.96 -2.03
CA LYS A 59 -7.55 9.05 -2.76
C LYS A 59 -8.40 8.55 -3.91
N TYR A 60 -8.07 7.38 -4.48
CA TYR A 60 -8.74 6.84 -5.65
C TYR A 60 -8.55 5.34 -5.68
N ILE A 61 -9.55 4.62 -6.15
CA ILE A 61 -9.50 3.15 -6.29
C ILE A 61 -10.09 2.80 -7.65
N THR A 62 -9.46 1.84 -8.34
CA THR A 62 -10.01 1.27 -9.56
C THR A 62 -9.64 -0.21 -9.66
N ASP A 63 -10.50 -0.99 -10.29
CA ASP A 63 -10.22 -2.38 -10.65
C ASP A 63 -10.08 -2.55 -12.17
N TYR A 64 -10.04 -1.43 -12.90
CA TYR A 64 -9.97 -1.48 -14.36
C TYR A 64 -8.76 -2.27 -14.82
N ASN A 65 -9.00 -3.27 -15.65
CA ASN A 65 -7.97 -4.11 -16.25
C ASN A 65 -7.10 -4.86 -15.23
N GLN A 66 -7.61 -5.10 -14.03
CA GLN A 66 -6.90 -5.83 -13.00
C GLN A 66 -7.35 -7.31 -12.97
N LYS A 67 -6.55 -8.15 -12.34
CA LYS A 67 -6.96 -9.53 -12.03
C LYS A 67 -8.22 -9.50 -11.19
N VAL A 68 -9.00 -10.57 -11.27
CA VAL A 68 -10.20 -10.71 -10.44
C VAL A 68 -9.84 -10.47 -8.97
N ASP A 69 -10.66 -9.66 -8.29
CA ASP A 69 -10.52 -9.28 -6.89
C ASP A 69 -9.31 -8.39 -6.57
N TYR A 70 -8.58 -7.93 -7.59
CA TYR A 70 -7.47 -6.99 -7.37
C TYR A 70 -7.90 -5.56 -7.68
N VAL A 71 -7.32 -4.62 -6.93
CA VAL A 71 -7.54 -3.19 -7.13
C VAL A 71 -6.21 -2.45 -7.13
N VAL A 72 -6.22 -1.30 -7.80
CA VAL A 72 -5.16 -0.30 -7.67
C VAL A 72 -5.73 0.82 -6.83
N PHE A 73 -5.05 1.21 -5.77
CA PHE A 73 -5.43 2.44 -5.07
C PHE A 73 -4.30 3.44 -5.09
N GLY A 74 -4.66 4.67 -5.47
CA GLY A 74 -3.76 5.80 -5.42
C GLY A 74 -3.90 6.48 -4.06
N PHE A 75 -2.82 7.06 -3.57
CA PHE A 75 -2.81 7.61 -2.22
C PHE A 75 -1.91 8.83 -2.12
N GLU A 76 -2.03 9.53 -0.99
CA GLU A 76 -1.10 10.58 -0.60
C GLU A 76 -0.60 10.30 0.82
N LYS A 77 0.62 10.72 1.09
CA LYS A 77 1.18 10.62 2.45
C LYS A 77 0.44 11.57 3.39
N ILE A 78 0.22 11.11 4.60
CA ILE A 78 -0.38 11.93 5.65
C ILE A 78 0.71 12.59 6.47
#